data_f6a635d9a16b30df6a4f640762159214
#
_entry.id   f6a635d9a16b30df6a4f640762159214
#
_cell.length_a   1.000
_cell.length_b   1.000
_cell.length_c   1.000
_cell.angle_alpha   90.00
_cell.angle_beta   90.00
_cell.angle_gamma   90.00
#
_symmetry.space_group_name_H-M   'P 1'
#
loop_
_entity.id
_entity.type
_entity.pdbx_description
1 polymer ?
#
loop_
_entity_poly.entity_id
_entity_poly.type
_entity_poly.pdbx_seq_one_letter_code
_entity_poly.pdbx_strand_id
1 'polypeptide(L)'
;MRSARGVIDLRSYAARTKPAADWLSGRMAPAFADPDAVVTAIAPSGHGGVSSLPADEFLTVLSGTLSITCDGGTLPVPAGRSAVLPAGTSFEWTASPATAVVIVACPAVSGAVAGVVPINENAPLERSNPPLAELLVGPTPSCRNHSDYRSVNGEFVCGTWDSTPYHRRAMTYRHIELMHLLEGSVTLENTAGSATFSRGDVFLVTRGAECAWISTVHVKKVYAVHRPA
;
A
#
# COMPACT_ATOMS: atom_id res chain seq x y z
N MET A 1 19.50 5.70 2.44
CA MET A 1 18.44 5.02 1.66
C MET A 1 18.59 3.54 1.89
N ARG A 2 17.59 2.86 2.46
CA ARG A 2 17.60 1.40 2.67
C ARG A 2 17.58 0.73 1.30
N SER A 3 18.51 -0.18 1.01
CA SER A 3 18.72 -0.66 -0.36
C SER A 3 18.74 -2.19 -0.40
N ALA A 4 17.61 -2.74 -0.84
CA ALA A 4 17.57 -4.06 -1.46
C ALA A 4 16.95 -3.88 -2.86
N ARG A 5 17.51 -4.49 -3.87
CA ARG A 5 17.03 -4.31 -5.26
C ARG A 5 15.56 -4.72 -5.36
N GLY A 6 14.73 -3.84 -5.93
CA GLY A 6 13.30 -4.08 -6.06
C GLY A 6 12.49 -3.80 -4.78
N VAL A 7 13.14 -3.22 -3.74
CA VAL A 7 12.46 -2.75 -2.53
C VAL A 7 12.64 -1.23 -2.43
N ILE A 8 11.53 -0.50 -2.33
CA ILE A 8 11.52 0.97 -2.35
C ILE A 8 10.97 1.49 -1.03
N ASP A 9 11.77 2.30 -0.31
CA ASP A 9 11.31 3.06 0.86
C ASP A 9 10.43 4.23 0.39
N LEU A 10 9.13 4.09 0.59
CA LEU A 10 8.15 5.07 0.12
C LEU A 10 8.06 6.31 1.00
N ARG A 11 8.48 6.26 2.28
CA ARG A 11 8.61 7.47 3.09
C ARG A 11 9.73 8.36 2.58
N SER A 12 10.91 7.78 2.31
CA SER A 12 12.03 8.52 1.72
C SER A 12 11.73 9.05 0.32
N TYR A 13 10.94 8.31 -0.45
CA TYR A 13 10.47 8.75 -1.77
C TYR A 13 9.52 9.94 -1.63
N ALA A 14 8.48 9.84 -0.81
CA ALA A 14 7.45 10.86 -0.64
C ALA A 14 7.97 12.14 0.06
N ALA A 15 9.06 12.06 0.82
CA ALA A 15 9.68 13.24 1.44
C ALA A 15 10.14 14.32 0.43
N ARG A 16 10.18 13.97 -0.86
CA ARG A 16 10.55 14.88 -1.95
C ARG A 16 9.35 15.54 -2.65
N THR A 17 8.12 15.24 -2.22
CA THR A 17 6.90 15.85 -2.78
C THR A 17 6.90 17.36 -2.58
N LYS A 18 6.30 18.07 -3.52
CA LYS A 18 6.02 19.51 -3.42
C LYS A 18 4.52 19.73 -3.31
N PRO A 19 4.07 20.79 -2.63
CA PRO A 19 2.65 21.13 -2.54
C PRO A 19 2.00 21.19 -3.93
N ALA A 20 0.83 20.56 -4.07
CA ALA A 20 0.08 20.49 -5.30
C ALA A 20 -1.41 20.72 -5.06
N ALA A 21 -2.03 21.50 -5.93
CA ALA A 21 -3.46 21.84 -5.84
C ALA A 21 -4.36 20.88 -6.65
N ASP A 22 -3.79 20.02 -7.49
CA ASP A 22 -4.54 19.08 -8.33
C ASP A 22 -4.14 17.64 -8.02
N TRP A 23 -5.14 16.78 -7.82
CA TRP A 23 -4.95 15.39 -7.41
C TRP A 23 -4.23 14.54 -8.45
N LEU A 24 -4.55 14.72 -9.73
CA LEU A 24 -4.04 13.88 -10.81
C LEU A 24 -2.69 14.38 -11.35
N SER A 25 -2.61 15.68 -11.68
CA SER A 25 -1.40 16.26 -12.27
C SER A 25 -0.34 16.66 -11.24
N GLY A 26 -0.71 16.76 -9.97
CA GLY A 26 0.20 17.14 -8.89
C GLY A 26 1.10 16.02 -8.37
N ARG A 27 1.04 14.83 -8.96
CA ARG A 27 1.82 13.66 -8.54
C ARG A 27 3.28 13.76 -8.95
N MET A 28 4.14 13.21 -8.12
CA MET A 28 5.55 13.03 -8.47
C MET A 28 5.73 12.06 -9.65
N ALA A 29 6.92 12.11 -10.28
CA ALA A 29 7.37 11.02 -11.14
C ALA A 29 7.28 9.69 -10.39
N PRO A 30 6.78 8.60 -11.01
CA PRO A 30 6.54 7.34 -10.31
C PRO A 30 7.78 6.77 -9.63
N ALA A 31 7.58 6.24 -8.42
CA ALA A 31 8.57 5.38 -7.76
C ALA A 31 8.66 4.02 -8.45
N PHE A 32 7.53 3.58 -9.00
CA PHE A 32 7.39 2.37 -9.81
C PHE A 32 6.28 2.57 -10.83
N ALA A 33 6.46 2.06 -12.04
CA ALA A 33 5.44 1.99 -13.06
C ALA A 33 5.67 0.75 -13.94
N ASP A 34 4.60 0.02 -14.19
CA ASP A 34 4.49 -1.00 -15.22
C ASP A 34 3.09 -0.89 -15.88
N PRO A 35 2.73 -1.72 -16.87
CA PRO A 35 1.43 -1.63 -17.53
C PRO A 35 0.23 -1.79 -16.60
N ASP A 36 0.42 -2.46 -15.46
CA ASP A 36 -0.66 -2.91 -14.57
C ASP A 36 -0.72 -2.12 -13.26
N ALA A 37 0.30 -1.32 -12.94
CA ALA A 37 0.30 -0.53 -11.71
C ALA A 37 1.28 0.65 -11.75
N VAL A 38 0.87 1.74 -11.09
CA VAL A 38 1.72 2.94 -10.92
C VAL A 38 1.75 3.31 -9.44
N VAL A 39 2.96 3.49 -8.89
CA VAL A 39 3.14 3.94 -7.51
C VAL A 39 3.74 5.33 -7.49
N THR A 40 2.99 6.28 -6.93
CA THR A 40 3.35 7.70 -6.88
C THR A 40 3.19 8.26 -5.48
N ALA A 41 3.54 9.54 -5.32
CA ALA A 41 3.20 10.32 -4.14
C ALA A 41 2.74 11.73 -4.54
N ILE A 42 1.95 12.33 -3.66
CA ILE A 42 1.47 13.72 -3.78
C ILE A 42 1.53 14.40 -2.40
N ALA A 43 1.75 15.70 -2.37
CA ALA A 43 1.51 16.55 -1.21
C ALA A 43 0.32 17.47 -1.51
N PRO A 44 -0.93 17.01 -1.33
CA PRO A 44 -2.11 17.81 -1.63
C PRO A 44 -2.13 19.05 -0.71
N SER A 45 -2.46 20.20 -1.28
CA SER A 45 -2.45 21.49 -0.57
C SER A 45 -3.76 22.24 -0.78
N GLY A 46 -4.46 22.53 0.31
CA GLY A 46 -5.76 23.21 0.26
C GLY A 46 -6.91 22.24 0.02
N HIS A 47 -7.65 22.43 -1.06
CA HIS A 47 -8.81 21.63 -1.44
C HIS A 47 -8.89 21.47 -2.96
N GLY A 48 -9.63 20.46 -3.39
CA GLY A 48 -9.86 20.21 -4.81
C GLY A 48 -10.87 19.10 -5.02
N GLY A 49 -11.12 18.74 -6.27
CA GLY A 49 -12.05 17.69 -6.63
C GLY A 49 -11.56 16.88 -7.83
N VAL A 50 -12.09 15.66 -7.93
CA VAL A 50 -11.93 14.75 -9.07
C VAL A 50 -13.31 14.31 -9.50
N SER A 51 -13.69 14.60 -10.74
CA SER A 51 -15.02 14.26 -11.27
C SER A 51 -15.18 12.76 -11.56
N SER A 52 -14.11 12.09 -11.92
CA SER A 52 -14.08 10.64 -12.15
C SER A 52 -12.64 10.13 -12.05
N LEU A 53 -12.39 9.26 -11.11
CA LEU A 53 -11.05 8.68 -10.94
C LEU A 53 -10.78 7.65 -12.05
N PRO A 54 -9.63 7.72 -12.75
CA PRO A 54 -9.37 6.86 -13.91
C PRO A 54 -8.95 5.42 -13.57
N ALA A 55 -8.60 5.16 -12.31
CA ALA A 55 -8.05 3.88 -11.84
C ALA A 55 -8.53 3.57 -10.41
N ASP A 56 -8.43 2.32 -9.98
CA ASP A 56 -8.54 1.99 -8.56
C ASP A 56 -7.31 2.50 -7.83
N GLU A 57 -7.48 3.28 -6.79
CA GLU A 57 -6.38 3.87 -6.04
C GLU A 57 -6.42 3.49 -4.57
N PHE A 58 -5.40 2.73 -4.11
CA PHE A 58 -5.09 2.67 -2.69
C PHE A 58 -4.24 3.88 -2.33
N LEU A 59 -4.57 4.51 -1.21
CA LEU A 59 -3.79 5.60 -0.66
C LEU A 59 -3.42 5.36 0.81
N THR A 60 -2.24 5.83 1.22
CA THR A 60 -1.83 5.90 2.62
C THR A 60 -1.29 7.29 2.93
N VAL A 61 -1.79 7.90 4.02
CA VAL A 61 -1.37 9.24 4.47
C VAL A 61 -0.14 9.07 5.35
N LEU A 62 0.98 9.68 4.96
CA LEU A 62 2.24 9.60 5.70
C LEU A 62 2.39 10.69 6.76
N SER A 63 1.80 11.86 6.51
CA SER A 63 1.77 13.02 7.41
C SER A 63 0.54 13.87 7.15
N GLY A 64 0.14 14.68 8.13
CA GLY A 64 -1.05 15.51 8.04
C GLY A 64 -2.35 14.72 8.08
N THR A 65 -3.40 15.30 7.50
CA THR A 65 -4.74 14.67 7.37
C THR A 65 -5.32 15.03 6.02
N LEU A 66 -5.80 14.01 5.31
CA LEU A 66 -6.58 14.12 4.09
C LEU A 66 -8.05 13.84 4.46
N SER A 67 -8.96 14.73 4.12
CA SER A 67 -10.41 14.48 4.21
C SER A 67 -10.95 14.26 2.80
N ILE A 68 -11.68 13.17 2.59
CA ILE A 68 -12.26 12.79 1.30
C ILE A 68 -13.78 12.83 1.46
N THR A 69 -14.46 13.60 0.60
CA THR A 69 -15.91 13.72 0.59
C THR A 69 -16.46 13.13 -0.70
N CYS A 70 -17.31 12.11 -0.59
CA CYS A 70 -18.05 11.51 -1.68
C CYS A 70 -19.41 11.02 -1.19
N ASP A 71 -20.40 10.96 -2.07
CA ASP A 71 -21.75 10.45 -1.79
C ASP A 71 -22.40 11.04 -0.50
N GLY A 72 -22.12 12.32 -0.21
CA GLY A 72 -22.66 13.04 0.95
C GLY A 72 -22.00 12.70 2.28
N GLY A 73 -20.95 11.86 2.30
CA GLY A 73 -20.15 11.53 3.47
C GLY A 73 -18.72 12.04 3.39
N THR A 74 -18.13 12.37 4.53
CA THR A 74 -16.70 12.77 4.63
C THR A 74 -15.94 11.77 5.47
N LEU A 75 -14.87 11.20 4.90
CA LEU A 75 -13.93 10.33 5.57
C LEU A 75 -12.63 11.09 5.89
N PRO A 76 -12.30 11.35 7.14
CA PRO A 76 -10.98 11.83 7.52
C PRO A 76 -9.97 10.66 7.49
N VAL A 77 -8.87 10.86 6.78
CA VAL A 77 -7.74 9.92 6.70
C VAL A 77 -6.51 10.60 7.30
N PRO A 78 -6.27 10.47 8.61
CA PRO A 78 -5.10 11.05 9.26
C PRO A 78 -3.82 10.27 8.93
N ALA A 79 -2.67 10.82 9.31
CA ALA A 79 -1.38 10.15 9.18
C ALA A 79 -1.40 8.73 9.75
N GLY A 80 -0.85 7.78 9.00
CA GLY A 80 -0.83 6.35 9.32
C GLY A 80 -2.10 5.60 8.92
N ARG A 81 -3.11 6.26 8.33
CA ARG A 81 -4.32 5.60 7.85
C ARG A 81 -4.34 5.49 6.33
N SER A 82 -5.15 4.53 5.86
CA SER A 82 -5.26 4.17 4.45
C SER A 82 -6.70 4.04 4.01
N ALA A 83 -6.95 4.27 2.73
CA ALA A 83 -8.24 4.06 2.10
C ALA A 83 -8.06 3.62 0.64
N VAL A 84 -9.14 3.13 0.04
CA VAL A 84 -9.23 2.86 -1.40
C VAL A 84 -10.30 3.75 -2.01
N LEU A 85 -9.97 4.33 -3.15
CA LEU A 85 -10.88 5.03 -4.04
C LEU A 85 -11.02 4.19 -5.31
N PRO A 86 -12.14 3.51 -5.53
CA PRO A 86 -12.40 2.78 -6.76
C PRO A 86 -12.47 3.70 -7.96
N ALA A 87 -12.13 3.19 -9.12
CA ALA A 87 -12.28 3.90 -10.39
C ALA A 87 -13.71 4.36 -10.63
N GLY A 88 -13.85 5.51 -11.29
CA GLY A 88 -15.15 6.15 -11.51
C GLY A 88 -15.64 6.98 -10.33
N THR A 89 -15.04 6.85 -9.13
CA THR A 89 -15.42 7.67 -7.97
C THR A 89 -15.20 9.16 -8.26
N SER A 90 -16.27 9.95 -8.04
CA SER A 90 -16.21 11.41 -7.95
C SER A 90 -16.04 11.79 -6.49
N PHE A 91 -15.09 12.65 -6.17
CA PHE A 91 -14.85 13.07 -4.81
C PHE A 91 -14.25 14.48 -4.72
N GLU A 92 -14.50 15.12 -3.60
CA GLU A 92 -13.79 16.32 -3.16
C GLU A 92 -12.78 15.96 -2.07
N TRP A 93 -11.72 16.72 -1.97
CA TRP A 93 -10.73 16.54 -0.92
C TRP A 93 -10.31 17.86 -0.29
N THR A 94 -9.94 17.79 0.98
CA THR A 94 -9.24 18.84 1.70
C THR A 94 -8.03 18.27 2.41
N ALA A 95 -6.94 19.00 2.47
CA ALA A 95 -5.71 18.55 3.09
C ALA A 95 -5.19 19.57 4.11
N SER A 96 -4.81 19.09 5.30
CA SER A 96 -4.11 19.91 6.27
C SER A 96 -2.71 20.27 5.78
N PRO A 97 -2.06 21.30 6.34
CA PRO A 97 -0.66 21.63 6.01
C PRO A 97 0.26 20.42 6.17
N ALA A 98 1.26 20.31 5.30
CA ALA A 98 2.25 19.24 5.28
C ALA A 98 1.67 17.81 5.11
N THR A 99 0.48 17.68 4.52
CA THR A 99 -0.07 16.39 4.14
C THR A 99 0.77 15.76 3.02
N ALA A 100 1.16 14.50 3.21
CA ALA A 100 1.85 13.71 2.20
C ALA A 100 1.15 12.35 2.06
N VAL A 101 0.92 11.93 0.82
CA VAL A 101 0.16 10.72 0.49
C VAL A 101 0.94 9.90 -0.52
N VAL A 102 1.04 8.60 -0.28
CA VAL A 102 1.49 7.61 -1.26
C VAL A 102 0.27 6.95 -1.89
N ILE A 103 0.30 6.74 -3.20
CA ILE A 103 -0.80 6.19 -3.99
C ILE A 103 -0.29 5.00 -4.80
N VAL A 104 -1.03 3.89 -4.77
CA VAL A 104 -0.94 2.78 -5.73
C VAL A 104 -2.17 2.84 -6.62
N ALA A 105 -1.99 3.12 -7.90
CA ALA A 105 -3.04 3.17 -8.89
C ALA A 105 -2.96 1.94 -9.80
N CYS A 106 -4.08 1.21 -9.95
CA CYS A 106 -4.19 0.04 -10.82
C CYS A 106 -5.28 0.28 -11.88
N PRO A 107 -5.07 -0.13 -13.14
CA PRO A 107 -6.07 0.03 -14.18
C PRO A 107 -7.44 -0.50 -13.75
N ALA A 108 -8.47 0.29 -14.03
CA ALA A 108 -9.82 -0.06 -13.66
C ALA A 108 -10.37 -1.19 -14.51
N VAL A 109 -11.10 -2.09 -13.87
CA VAL A 109 -12.04 -2.99 -14.52
C VAL A 109 -13.44 -2.45 -14.29
N SER A 110 -14.25 -2.36 -15.34
CA SER A 110 -15.60 -1.82 -15.26
C SER A 110 -16.44 -2.55 -14.18
N GLY A 111 -17.25 -1.80 -13.42
CA GLY A 111 -18.17 -2.35 -12.43
C GLY A 111 -17.72 -2.21 -10.98
N ALA A 112 -16.66 -1.44 -10.68
CA ALA A 112 -16.30 -1.10 -9.32
C ALA A 112 -17.44 -0.36 -8.60
N VAL A 113 -17.59 -0.62 -7.30
CA VAL A 113 -18.53 0.13 -6.46
C VAL A 113 -17.92 1.52 -6.22
N ALA A 114 -18.64 2.58 -6.57
CA ALA A 114 -18.21 3.95 -6.30
C ALA A 114 -18.18 4.22 -4.79
N GLY A 115 -17.37 5.20 -4.40
CA GLY A 115 -17.25 5.65 -3.02
C GLY A 115 -15.86 5.42 -2.43
N VAL A 116 -15.65 5.83 -1.19
CA VAL A 116 -14.38 5.63 -0.47
C VAL A 116 -14.48 4.42 0.47
N VAL A 117 -13.50 3.54 0.41
CA VAL A 117 -13.41 2.34 1.25
C VAL A 117 -12.27 2.53 2.25
N PRO A 118 -12.54 2.78 3.55
CA PRO A 118 -11.49 2.86 4.56
C PRO A 118 -10.87 1.48 4.81
N ILE A 119 -9.55 1.43 5.06
CA ILE A 119 -8.91 0.21 5.53
C ILE A 119 -9.13 0.08 7.04
N ASN A 120 -9.79 -0.99 7.46
CA ASN A 120 -10.07 -1.27 8.87
C ASN A 120 -8.92 -2.07 9.51
N GLU A 121 -7.96 -1.36 10.08
CA GLU A 121 -6.81 -1.97 10.75
C GLU A 121 -7.18 -2.80 11.99
N ASN A 122 -8.40 -2.64 12.51
CA ASN A 122 -8.92 -3.36 13.68
C ASN A 122 -9.95 -4.45 13.32
N ALA A 123 -10.15 -4.74 12.03
CA ALA A 123 -11.01 -5.83 11.62
C ALA A 123 -10.57 -7.16 12.22
N PRO A 124 -11.50 -8.05 12.55
CA PRO A 124 -11.17 -9.44 12.89
C PRO A 124 -10.41 -10.10 11.73
N LEU A 125 -9.21 -10.61 12.02
CA LEU A 125 -8.40 -11.28 11.01
C LEU A 125 -8.74 -12.77 10.97
N GLU A 126 -8.96 -13.29 9.77
CA GLU A 126 -9.21 -14.71 9.51
C GLU A 126 -7.92 -15.43 9.10
N ARG A 127 -7.86 -16.74 9.35
CA ARG A 127 -6.71 -17.56 8.97
C ARG A 127 -6.45 -17.48 7.47
N SER A 128 -5.21 -17.21 7.09
CA SER A 128 -4.74 -17.18 5.71
C SER A 128 -3.61 -18.17 5.48
N ASN A 129 -3.31 -18.45 4.21
CA ASN A 129 -2.26 -19.39 3.84
C ASN A 129 -0.88 -18.86 4.25
N PRO A 130 -0.06 -19.69 4.93
CA PRO A 130 1.34 -19.37 5.18
C PRO A 130 2.15 -19.47 3.88
N PRO A 131 3.41 -19.01 3.88
CA PRO A 131 4.34 -19.28 2.78
C PRO A 131 4.49 -20.78 2.53
N LEU A 132 4.88 -21.15 1.31
CA LEU A 132 5.14 -22.56 0.93
C LEU A 132 6.21 -23.17 1.85
N ALA A 133 5.97 -24.39 2.30
CA ALA A 133 6.81 -25.06 3.30
C ALA A 133 8.28 -25.18 2.88
N GLU A 134 8.53 -25.43 1.58
CA GLU A 134 9.88 -25.52 1.02
C GLU A 134 10.66 -24.19 1.05
N LEU A 135 9.98 -23.08 1.20
CA LEU A 135 10.60 -21.75 1.32
C LEU A 135 10.89 -21.39 2.78
N LEU A 136 10.32 -22.10 3.75
CA LEU A 136 10.50 -21.77 5.16
C LEU A 136 11.85 -22.25 5.70
N VAL A 137 12.42 -21.43 6.56
CA VAL A 137 13.55 -21.79 7.43
C VAL A 137 13.01 -21.79 8.85
N GLY A 138 12.66 -22.99 9.34
CA GLY A 138 12.03 -23.15 10.66
C GLY A 138 10.53 -23.47 10.60
N PRO A 139 9.80 -23.24 11.70
CA PRO A 139 8.40 -23.63 11.81
C PRO A 139 7.48 -22.79 10.90
N THR A 140 6.37 -23.39 10.49
CA THR A 140 5.33 -22.71 9.72
C THR A 140 4.66 -21.63 10.58
N PRO A 141 4.60 -20.37 10.09
CA PRO A 141 3.95 -19.30 10.83
C PRO A 141 2.41 -19.43 10.82
N SER A 142 1.78 -18.84 11.80
CA SER A 142 0.35 -18.53 11.75
C SER A 142 0.18 -17.20 11.02
N CYS A 143 -0.54 -17.22 9.91
CA CYS A 143 -0.87 -16.03 9.11
C CYS A 143 -2.37 -15.78 9.15
N ARG A 144 -2.76 -14.49 9.20
CA ARG A 144 -4.17 -14.06 9.17
C ARG A 144 -4.31 -12.82 8.30
N ASN A 145 -5.47 -12.63 7.71
CA ASN A 145 -5.78 -11.41 6.96
C ASN A 145 -7.26 -11.02 7.04
N HIS A 146 -7.52 -9.77 6.67
CA HIS A 146 -8.81 -9.22 6.31
C HIS A 146 -8.65 -8.40 5.04
N SER A 147 -9.58 -8.52 4.08
CA SER A 147 -9.57 -7.73 2.85
C SER A 147 -10.74 -6.76 2.88
N ASP A 148 -10.45 -5.47 2.92
CA ASP A 148 -11.45 -4.39 2.88
C ASP A 148 -11.87 -4.08 1.45
N TYR A 149 -10.97 -4.25 0.49
CA TYR A 149 -11.19 -3.99 -0.92
C TYR A 149 -10.66 -5.11 -1.81
N ARG A 150 -11.43 -5.41 -2.85
CA ARG A 150 -11.04 -6.31 -3.95
C ARG A 150 -11.62 -5.77 -5.24
N SER A 151 -10.77 -5.56 -6.26
CA SER A 151 -11.21 -5.17 -7.60
C SER A 151 -12.10 -6.25 -8.24
N VAL A 152 -12.88 -5.88 -9.23
CA VAL A 152 -13.84 -6.77 -9.89
C VAL A 152 -13.18 -8.01 -10.48
N ASN A 153 -11.97 -7.87 -11.07
CA ASN A 153 -11.18 -9.00 -11.59
C ASN A 153 -10.41 -9.74 -10.49
N GLY A 154 -10.43 -9.25 -9.24
CA GLY A 154 -9.73 -9.86 -8.12
C GLY A 154 -8.22 -9.66 -8.08
N GLU A 155 -7.64 -8.91 -9.02
CA GLU A 155 -6.20 -8.71 -9.13
C GLU A 155 -5.66 -7.66 -8.15
N PHE A 156 -6.46 -6.63 -7.80
CA PHE A 156 -6.10 -5.63 -6.81
C PHE A 156 -6.85 -5.87 -5.50
N VAL A 157 -6.10 -6.11 -4.43
CA VAL A 157 -6.64 -6.44 -3.12
C VAL A 157 -5.93 -5.62 -2.04
N CYS A 158 -6.71 -4.98 -1.16
CA CYS A 158 -6.21 -4.16 -0.07
C CYS A 158 -6.84 -4.57 1.26
N GLY A 159 -6.07 -4.50 2.34
CA GLY A 159 -6.55 -4.86 3.67
C GLY A 159 -5.44 -4.93 4.70
N THR A 160 -5.67 -5.73 5.73
CA THR A 160 -4.76 -5.93 6.86
C THR A 160 -4.32 -7.39 6.94
N TRP A 161 -3.07 -7.62 7.31
CA TRP A 161 -2.47 -8.94 7.46
C TRP A 161 -1.53 -8.96 8.67
N ASP A 162 -1.46 -10.12 9.34
CA ASP A 162 -0.47 -10.35 10.38
C ASP A 162 0.14 -11.76 10.31
N SER A 163 1.28 -11.94 11.00
CA SER A 163 1.87 -13.26 11.21
C SER A 163 2.70 -13.35 12.49
N THR A 164 2.82 -14.58 13.00
CA THR A 164 3.87 -14.92 13.95
C THR A 164 5.25 -14.81 13.28
N PRO A 165 6.36 -14.74 14.05
CA PRO A 165 7.73 -14.68 13.48
C PRO A 165 8.00 -15.80 12.50
N TYR A 166 8.70 -15.50 11.40
CA TYR A 166 9.17 -16.52 10.46
C TYR A 166 10.33 -16.02 9.59
N HIS A 167 11.07 -16.99 9.04
CA HIS A 167 12.04 -16.76 7.99
C HIS A 167 11.62 -17.50 6.73
N ARG A 168 11.43 -16.76 5.63
CA ARG A 168 11.20 -17.29 4.29
C ARG A 168 12.43 -17.00 3.42
N ARG A 169 12.95 -18.04 2.75
CA ARG A 169 14.03 -17.89 1.76
C ARG A 169 13.63 -16.93 0.65
N ALA A 170 14.61 -16.43 -0.09
CA ALA A 170 14.36 -15.57 -1.23
C ALA A 170 13.43 -16.25 -2.24
N MET A 171 12.48 -15.48 -2.74
CA MET A 171 11.59 -15.87 -3.84
C MET A 171 11.33 -14.66 -4.72
N THR A 172 11.05 -14.90 -5.99
CA THR A 172 10.65 -13.85 -6.92
C THR A 172 9.21 -13.43 -6.67
N TYR A 173 8.97 -12.15 -6.42
CA TYR A 173 7.64 -11.56 -6.32
C TYR A 173 7.00 -11.48 -7.71
N ARG A 174 5.85 -12.13 -7.88
CA ARG A 174 5.06 -12.11 -9.12
C ARG A 174 4.03 -10.98 -9.15
N HIS A 175 3.99 -10.17 -8.12
CA HIS A 175 3.06 -9.07 -7.90
C HIS A 175 3.81 -7.86 -7.35
N ILE A 176 3.17 -6.71 -7.36
CA ILE A 176 3.61 -5.60 -6.53
C ILE A 176 2.91 -5.68 -5.18
N GLU A 177 3.59 -5.29 -4.12
CA GLU A 177 3.00 -5.19 -2.79
C GLU A 177 3.51 -3.96 -2.06
N LEU A 178 2.60 -2.99 -1.82
CA LEU A 178 2.84 -1.93 -0.85
C LEU A 178 2.52 -2.47 0.54
N MET A 179 3.40 -2.19 1.48
CA MET A 179 3.25 -2.57 2.89
C MET A 179 3.45 -1.35 3.78
N HIS A 180 2.52 -1.13 4.72
CA HIS A 180 2.64 -0.20 5.82
C HIS A 180 2.66 -1.00 7.12
N LEU A 181 3.78 -1.02 7.82
CA LEU A 181 3.92 -1.78 9.07
C LEU A 181 3.20 -1.08 10.22
N LEU A 182 2.24 -1.78 10.82
CA LEU A 182 1.50 -1.35 12.00
C LEU A 182 2.18 -1.82 13.29
N GLU A 183 2.79 -3.02 13.24
CA GLU A 183 3.49 -3.64 14.37
C GLU A 183 4.70 -4.43 13.89
N GLY A 184 5.71 -4.52 14.75
CA GLY A 184 6.89 -5.33 14.55
C GLY A 184 7.90 -4.75 13.57
N SER A 185 8.72 -5.63 13.04
CA SER A 185 9.75 -5.31 12.05
C SER A 185 10.03 -6.50 11.14
N VAL A 186 10.49 -6.19 9.93
CA VAL A 186 10.91 -7.18 8.93
C VAL A 186 12.18 -6.74 8.23
N THR A 187 13.08 -7.68 7.98
CA THR A 187 14.22 -7.50 7.11
C THR A 187 13.96 -8.20 5.78
N LEU A 188 14.05 -7.44 4.70
CA LEU A 188 14.07 -7.95 3.33
C LEU A 188 15.52 -8.04 2.87
N GLU A 189 15.94 -9.21 2.45
CA GLU A 189 17.34 -9.48 2.06
C GLU A 189 17.41 -10.09 0.66
N ASN A 190 18.35 -9.61 -0.14
CA ASN A 190 18.67 -10.15 -1.46
C ASN A 190 20.17 -10.01 -1.75
N THR A 191 20.61 -10.41 -2.94
CA THR A 191 22.02 -10.37 -3.35
C THR A 191 22.62 -8.96 -3.40
N ALA A 192 21.81 -7.91 -3.47
CA ALA A 192 22.26 -6.52 -3.50
C ALA A 192 22.34 -5.88 -2.09
N GLY A 193 21.85 -6.57 -1.05
CA GLY A 193 21.89 -6.09 0.32
C GLY A 193 20.59 -6.39 1.08
N SER A 194 20.44 -5.74 2.22
CA SER A 194 19.29 -5.88 3.10
C SER A 194 18.67 -4.53 3.45
N ALA A 195 17.36 -4.55 3.71
CA ALA A 195 16.63 -3.39 4.19
C ALA A 195 15.69 -3.83 5.32
N THR A 196 15.81 -3.19 6.49
CA THR A 196 14.93 -3.45 7.63
C THR A 196 13.90 -2.33 7.74
N PHE A 197 12.64 -2.72 7.83
CA PHE A 197 11.49 -1.84 8.03
C PHE A 197 10.84 -2.17 9.37
N SER A 198 10.32 -1.16 10.04
CA SER A 198 9.71 -1.25 11.37
C SER A 198 8.37 -0.55 11.38
N ARG A 199 7.65 -0.63 12.50
CA ARG A 199 6.38 0.07 12.71
C ARG A 199 6.42 1.51 12.18
N GLY A 200 5.43 1.87 11.36
CA GLY A 200 5.29 3.16 10.72
C GLY A 200 6.02 3.31 9.40
N ASP A 201 6.91 2.39 9.02
CA ASP A 201 7.53 2.40 7.70
C ASP A 201 6.52 1.98 6.62
N VAL A 202 6.64 2.61 5.44
CA VAL A 202 5.87 2.29 4.25
C VAL A 202 6.84 2.00 3.12
N PHE A 203 6.71 0.82 2.51
CA PHE A 203 7.61 0.38 1.45
C PHE A 203 6.88 -0.45 0.39
N LEU A 204 7.49 -0.54 -0.78
CA LEU A 204 7.02 -1.31 -1.91
C LEU A 204 8.01 -2.45 -2.20
N VAL A 205 7.48 -3.65 -2.42
CA VAL A 205 8.19 -4.73 -3.10
C VAL A 205 7.65 -4.79 -4.53
N THR A 206 8.55 -4.62 -5.50
CA THR A 206 8.16 -4.57 -6.92
C THR A 206 8.04 -5.96 -7.52
N ARG A 207 7.26 -6.10 -8.57
CA ARG A 207 7.25 -7.31 -9.40
C ARG A 207 8.66 -7.60 -9.91
N GLY A 208 9.05 -8.87 -9.87
CA GLY A 208 10.39 -9.33 -10.25
C GLY A 208 11.46 -9.13 -9.17
N ALA A 209 11.14 -8.51 -8.04
CA ALA A 209 12.07 -8.48 -6.92
C ALA A 209 12.27 -9.90 -6.37
N GLU A 210 13.51 -10.27 -6.12
CA GLU A 210 13.85 -11.51 -5.46
C GLU A 210 14.39 -11.18 -4.06
N CYS A 211 13.65 -11.56 -3.01
CA CYS A 211 14.08 -11.30 -1.65
C CYS A 211 13.56 -12.32 -0.64
N ALA A 212 14.34 -12.51 0.41
CA ALA A 212 13.95 -13.21 1.62
C ALA A 212 13.09 -12.30 2.51
N TRP A 213 12.31 -12.90 3.40
CA TRP A 213 11.57 -12.24 4.47
C TRP A 213 12.04 -12.79 5.82
N ILE A 214 12.49 -11.92 6.69
CA ILE A 214 13.00 -12.30 8.01
C ILE A 214 12.32 -11.44 9.07
N SER A 215 11.46 -12.05 9.89
CA SER A 215 10.85 -11.41 11.05
C SER A 215 11.11 -12.25 12.31
N THR A 216 11.63 -11.62 13.35
CA THR A 216 11.91 -12.24 14.66
C THR A 216 10.84 -11.93 15.69
N VAL A 217 9.87 -11.10 15.32
CA VAL A 217 8.73 -10.68 16.13
C VAL A 217 7.45 -10.81 15.32
N HIS A 218 6.29 -10.74 15.99
CA HIS A 218 5.00 -10.61 15.33
C HIS A 218 5.01 -9.37 14.41
N VAL A 219 4.47 -9.53 13.21
CA VAL A 219 4.33 -8.44 12.24
C VAL A 219 2.88 -8.25 11.87
N LYS A 220 2.41 -7.00 11.93
CA LYS A 220 1.10 -6.60 11.40
C LYS A 220 1.28 -5.47 10.40
N LYS A 221 0.57 -5.52 9.29
CA LYS A 221 0.67 -4.52 8.21
C LYS A 221 -0.67 -4.26 7.55
N VAL A 222 -0.84 -3.06 7.02
CA VAL A 222 -1.75 -2.80 5.90
C VAL A 222 -1.04 -3.19 4.61
N TYR A 223 -1.76 -3.76 3.66
CA TYR A 223 -1.23 -4.13 2.35
C TYR A 223 -2.10 -3.62 1.21
N ALA A 224 -1.46 -3.33 0.09
CA ALA A 224 -2.08 -3.18 -1.21
C ALA A 224 -1.31 -4.04 -2.22
N VAL A 225 -1.94 -5.09 -2.73
CA VAL A 225 -1.34 -6.07 -3.65
C VAL A 225 -2.03 -5.99 -4.99
N HIS A 226 -1.26 -5.83 -6.06
CA HIS A 226 -1.74 -6.06 -7.41
C HIS A 226 -1.01 -7.25 -8.01
N ARG A 227 -1.79 -8.30 -8.32
CA ARG A 227 -1.32 -9.55 -8.91
C ARG A 227 -2.11 -9.79 -10.20
N PRO A 228 -1.53 -9.51 -11.35
CA PRO A 228 -2.19 -9.84 -12.62
C PRO A 228 -2.37 -11.33 -12.78
N ALA A 229 -3.38 -11.71 -13.57
CA ALA A 229 -3.71 -13.11 -13.88
C ALA A 229 -2.58 -13.89 -14.56
#